data_18276a1280d2b3125363f6e6d70ee859
#
_entry.id   18276a1280d2b3125363f6e6d70ee859
#
_cell.length_a   1.000
_cell.length_b   1.000
_cell.length_c   1.000
_cell.angle_alpha   90.00
_cell.angle_beta   90.00
_cell.angle_gamma   90.00
#
_symmetry.space_group_name_H-M   'P 1'
#
loop_
_entity.id
_entity.type
_entity.pdbx_description
1 polymer ?
#
loop_
_entity_poly.entity_id
_entity_poly.type
_entity_poly.pdbx_seq_one_letter_code
_entity_poly.pdbx_strand_id
1 'polypeptide(L)'
;KSRFGTGLVLSFSPRGTTGLELGVSRFFHMPWREGGPNSDDLLRVIEPSSSQENSLGVQGNGLGENQLVSVFGRWTLQASGFEVYFEYVRDDFWDNFADLMGEPEHDAGYVLGFQKAWEPDAGRVMRLTAEVLNARKSQIRELRFQSDLYWHGKVRQGHTNRGQILGSPTAYGGSGLMLAIDSYSS
;
A
#
# COMPACT_ATOMS: atom_id res chain seq x y z
N LYS A 1 -12.99 -12.37 -15.38
CA LYS A 1 -13.84 -11.19 -15.64
C LYS A 1 -12.95 -9.96 -15.68
N SER A 2 -13.22 -9.01 -16.59
CA SER A 2 -12.52 -7.74 -16.66
C SER A 2 -12.79 -6.89 -15.43
N ARG A 3 -11.83 -6.04 -15.06
CA ARG A 3 -11.90 -5.14 -13.90
C ARG A 3 -11.46 -3.75 -14.31
N PHE A 4 -11.90 -2.79 -13.56
CA PHE A 4 -11.49 -1.39 -13.65
C PHE A 4 -10.75 -1.01 -12.37
N GLY A 5 -9.69 -0.24 -12.49
CA GLY A 5 -8.95 0.31 -11.38
C GLY A 5 -8.65 1.79 -11.61
N THR A 6 -8.75 2.57 -10.56
CA THR A 6 -8.36 3.98 -10.52
C THR A 6 -7.55 4.26 -9.27
N GLY A 7 -6.59 5.18 -9.34
CA GLY A 7 -5.74 5.50 -8.22
C GLY A 7 -5.25 6.94 -8.25
N LEU A 8 -4.97 7.46 -7.07
CA LEU A 8 -4.38 8.78 -6.85
C LEU A 8 -3.18 8.64 -5.93
N VAL A 9 -2.08 9.28 -6.29
CA VAL A 9 -0.89 9.41 -5.45
C VAL A 9 -0.59 10.89 -5.31
N LEU A 10 -0.42 11.33 -4.07
CA LEU A 10 0.01 12.68 -3.73
C LEU A 10 1.28 12.58 -2.92
N SER A 11 2.33 13.28 -3.33
CA SER A 11 3.55 13.41 -2.55
C SER A 11 3.98 14.86 -2.43
N PHE A 12 4.73 15.17 -1.39
CA PHE A 12 5.32 16.47 -1.15
C PHE A 12 6.69 16.33 -0.50
N SER A 13 7.55 17.28 -0.80
CA SER A 13 8.88 17.41 -0.18
C SER A 13 8.90 18.66 0.68
N PRO A 14 9.01 18.56 2.02
CA PRO A 14 9.00 19.70 2.91
C PRO A 14 10.18 20.63 2.62
N ARG A 15 9.91 21.94 2.54
CA ARG A 15 10.97 22.94 2.44
C ARG A 15 11.78 22.96 3.74
N GLY A 16 13.08 22.85 3.64
CA GLY A 16 13.99 22.86 4.81
C GLY A 16 14.44 21.48 5.29
N THR A 17 13.86 20.39 4.78
CA THR A 17 14.35 19.02 5.04
C THR A 17 14.75 18.37 3.73
N THR A 18 16.00 18.59 3.34
CA THR A 18 16.52 18.08 2.07
C THR A 18 16.43 16.56 2.02
N GLY A 19 15.92 16.04 0.90
CA GLY A 19 15.82 14.60 0.65
C GLY A 19 14.64 13.89 1.31
N LEU A 20 13.78 14.60 2.08
CA LEU A 20 12.56 14.03 2.63
C LEU A 20 11.41 14.15 1.61
N GLU A 21 10.73 13.05 1.38
CA GLU A 21 9.49 12.94 0.62
C GLU A 21 8.46 12.18 1.46
N LEU A 22 7.25 12.72 1.55
CA LEU A 22 6.12 12.09 2.22
C LEU A 22 4.94 12.04 1.25
N GLY A 23 4.10 11.03 1.37
CA GLY A 23 2.98 10.92 0.48
C GLY A 23 1.87 10.01 0.99
N VAL A 24 0.77 10.07 0.27
CA VAL A 24 -0.39 9.21 0.44
C VAL A 24 -0.82 8.67 -0.91
N SER A 25 -1.31 7.45 -0.91
CA SER A 25 -1.93 6.87 -2.10
C SER A 25 -3.29 6.30 -1.77
N ARG A 26 -4.17 6.29 -2.74
CA ARG A 26 -5.48 5.66 -2.66
C ARG A 26 -5.76 4.96 -3.97
N PHE A 27 -6.15 3.71 -3.91
CA PHE A 27 -6.44 2.89 -5.07
C PHE A 27 -7.77 2.17 -4.89
N PHE A 28 -8.60 2.21 -5.94
CA PHE A 28 -9.83 1.45 -6.02
C PHE A 28 -9.77 0.46 -7.16
N HIS A 29 -10.35 -0.73 -6.98
CA HIS A 29 -10.68 -1.58 -8.08
C HIS A 29 -12.06 -2.23 -7.89
N MET A 30 -12.70 -2.48 -9.02
CA MET A 30 -14.04 -3.02 -9.07
C MET A 30 -14.23 -3.94 -10.29
N PRO A 31 -15.21 -4.84 -10.28
CA PRO A 31 -15.59 -5.58 -11.46
C PRO A 31 -16.01 -4.63 -12.60
N TRP A 32 -15.62 -4.96 -13.83
CA TRP A 32 -16.10 -4.25 -15.02
C TRP A 32 -17.61 -4.36 -15.13
N ARG A 33 -18.29 -3.24 -15.25
CA ARG A 33 -19.74 -3.16 -15.39
C ARG A 33 -20.16 -3.30 -16.85
N GLU A 34 -21.41 -3.69 -17.09
CA GLU A 34 -22.05 -3.57 -18.37
C GLU A 34 -22.13 -2.07 -18.75
N GLY A 35 -21.61 -1.70 -19.93
CA GLY A 35 -21.47 -0.29 -20.33
C GLY A 35 -20.13 0.38 -19.97
N GLY A 36 -19.26 -0.27 -19.19
CA GLY A 36 -17.95 0.25 -18.80
C GLY A 36 -17.97 1.21 -17.59
N PRO A 37 -16.80 1.77 -17.20
CA PRO A 37 -16.70 2.75 -16.13
C PRO A 37 -17.25 4.11 -16.58
N ASN A 38 -17.84 4.86 -15.66
CA ASN A 38 -18.33 6.21 -15.86
C ASN A 38 -17.43 7.25 -15.14
N SER A 39 -17.77 8.55 -15.25
CA SER A 39 -17.02 9.63 -14.60
C SER A 39 -16.99 9.49 -13.08
N ASP A 40 -18.07 9.02 -12.47
CA ASP A 40 -18.18 8.86 -11.01
C ASP A 40 -17.24 7.77 -10.52
N ASP A 41 -17.03 6.70 -11.31
CA ASP A 41 -16.07 5.67 -11.00
C ASP A 41 -14.62 6.18 -10.99
N LEU A 42 -14.29 7.18 -11.83
CA LEU A 42 -13.00 7.85 -11.83
C LEU A 42 -12.82 8.76 -10.62
N LEU A 43 -13.90 9.46 -10.24
CA LEU A 43 -13.87 10.42 -9.13
C LEU A 43 -13.89 9.75 -7.75
N ARG A 44 -14.26 8.49 -7.63
CA ARG A 44 -14.29 7.74 -6.37
C ARG A 44 -13.00 7.81 -5.57
N VAL A 45 -11.87 7.93 -6.26
CA VAL A 45 -10.55 8.03 -5.60
C VAL A 45 -10.40 9.28 -4.74
N ILE A 46 -11.19 10.33 -5.00
CA ILE A 46 -11.20 11.60 -4.24
C ILE A 46 -12.44 11.74 -3.33
N GLU A 47 -13.44 10.89 -3.48
CA GLU A 47 -14.62 10.92 -2.62
C GLU A 47 -14.27 10.48 -1.19
N PRO A 48 -14.83 11.14 -0.15
CA PRO A 48 -14.72 10.65 1.21
C PRO A 48 -15.33 9.24 1.30
N SER A 49 -14.60 8.31 1.90
CA SER A 49 -15.15 6.99 2.17
C SER A 49 -16.17 7.10 3.29
N SER A 50 -17.45 7.02 2.99
CA SER A 50 -18.47 6.91 4.02
C SER A 50 -18.73 5.44 4.32
N SER A 51 -18.12 4.92 5.36
CA SER A 51 -18.39 3.59 5.92
C SER A 51 -19.81 3.45 6.51
N GLN A 52 -20.55 4.52 6.60
CA GLN A 52 -21.94 4.50 7.09
C GLN A 52 -22.89 3.63 6.24
N GLU A 53 -22.55 3.34 5.01
CA GLU A 53 -23.39 2.45 4.18
C GLU A 53 -23.32 0.98 4.62
N ASN A 54 -22.28 0.55 5.31
CA ASN A 54 -22.13 -0.83 5.76
C ASN A 54 -22.83 -1.10 7.11
N SER A 55 -22.95 -0.11 8.00
CA SER A 55 -23.53 -0.27 9.34
C SER A 55 -25.05 -0.24 9.38
N LEU A 56 -25.72 0.24 8.34
CA LEU A 56 -27.20 0.32 8.29
C LEU A 56 -27.86 -0.77 7.42
N GLY A 57 -27.10 -1.77 6.94
CA GLY A 57 -27.67 -2.83 6.10
C GLY A 57 -28.22 -2.32 4.75
N VAL A 58 -28.03 -1.06 4.43
CA VAL A 58 -28.27 -0.53 3.09
C VAL A 58 -27.15 -1.07 2.22
N GLN A 59 -27.46 -2.04 1.38
CA GLN A 59 -26.57 -2.54 0.38
C GLN A 59 -26.02 -1.32 -0.39
N GLY A 60 -24.81 -0.93 -0.05
CA GLY A 60 -24.03 -0.06 -0.92
C GLY A 60 -24.18 -0.63 -2.33
N ASN A 61 -24.37 0.16 -3.32
CA ASN A 61 -24.81 -0.12 -4.71
C ASN A 61 -24.41 -1.45 -5.36
N GLY A 62 -24.21 -2.51 -4.60
CA GLY A 62 -23.96 -3.87 -5.03
C GLY A 62 -22.64 -4.10 -5.80
N LEU A 63 -21.82 -3.08 -5.95
CA LEU A 63 -20.75 -3.03 -6.95
C LEU A 63 -19.48 -3.76 -6.55
N GLY A 64 -19.32 -4.07 -5.25
CA GLY A 64 -18.19 -4.87 -4.80
C GLY A 64 -16.84 -4.27 -5.16
N GLU A 65 -16.63 -3.05 -4.75
CA GLU A 65 -15.34 -2.39 -4.84
C GLU A 65 -14.41 -2.81 -3.70
N ASN A 66 -13.14 -2.75 -3.96
CA ASN A 66 -12.08 -2.84 -2.97
C ASN A 66 -11.22 -1.59 -3.03
N GLN A 67 -10.78 -1.07 -1.89
CA GLN A 67 -9.90 0.07 -1.84
C GLN A 67 -8.67 -0.22 -0.98
N LEU A 68 -7.55 0.35 -1.40
CA LEU A 68 -6.31 0.36 -0.65
C LEU A 68 -5.91 1.81 -0.41
N VAL A 69 -5.54 2.12 0.81
CA VAL A 69 -5.00 3.43 1.18
C VAL A 69 -3.62 3.22 1.77
N SER A 70 -2.62 3.99 1.34
CA SER A 70 -1.30 3.96 1.96
C SER A 70 -0.79 5.34 2.33
N VAL A 71 0.06 5.36 3.35
CA VAL A 71 0.92 6.48 3.72
C VAL A 71 2.35 6.01 3.56
N PHE A 72 3.16 6.79 2.90
CA PHE A 72 4.55 6.44 2.64
C PHE A 72 5.50 7.61 2.85
N GLY A 73 6.76 7.29 3.04
CA GLY A 73 7.81 8.29 3.11
C GLY A 73 9.17 7.72 2.77
N ARG A 74 10.03 8.60 2.29
CA ARG A 74 11.42 8.32 1.97
C ARG A 74 12.28 9.49 2.40
N TRP A 75 13.40 9.20 3.03
CA TRP A 75 14.38 10.21 3.38
C TRP A 75 15.76 9.80 2.89
N THR A 76 16.28 10.55 1.92
CA THR A 76 17.59 10.34 1.32
C THR A 76 18.58 11.33 1.92
N LEU A 77 19.55 10.83 2.66
CA LEU A 77 20.66 11.58 3.25
C LEU A 77 21.85 11.54 2.28
N GLN A 78 21.82 12.39 1.26
CA GLN A 78 22.76 12.37 0.13
C GLN A 78 24.23 12.36 0.55
N ALA A 79 24.61 13.21 1.52
CA ALA A 79 26.01 13.33 1.96
C ALA A 79 26.56 12.01 2.57
N SER A 80 25.71 11.20 3.13
CA SER A 80 26.08 9.90 3.70
C SER A 80 25.82 8.73 2.77
N GLY A 81 25.12 8.93 1.65
CA GLY A 81 24.65 7.84 0.79
C GLY A 81 23.63 6.92 1.49
N PHE A 82 22.94 7.41 2.51
CA PHE A 82 21.97 6.64 3.28
C PHE A 82 20.56 7.06 2.92
N GLU A 83 19.65 6.08 2.81
CA GLU A 83 18.23 6.29 2.58
C GLU A 83 17.41 5.36 3.49
N VAL A 84 16.33 5.89 4.05
CA VAL A 84 15.30 5.10 4.71
C VAL A 84 13.97 5.34 4.02
N TYR A 85 13.12 4.33 3.99
CA TYR A 85 11.78 4.45 3.44
C TYR A 85 10.80 3.55 4.21
N PHE A 86 9.55 3.95 4.18
CA PHE A 86 8.46 3.17 4.75
C PHE A 86 7.20 3.32 3.91
N GLU A 87 6.34 2.34 3.97
CA GLU A 87 4.96 2.41 3.55
C GLU A 87 4.09 1.65 4.55
N TYR A 88 2.98 2.24 4.92
CA TYR A 88 1.91 1.60 5.66
C TYR A 88 0.67 1.61 4.79
N VAL A 89 0.11 0.43 4.50
CA VAL A 89 -1.06 0.23 3.65
C VAL A 89 -2.18 -0.39 4.45
N ARG A 90 -3.40 0.01 4.18
CA ARG A 90 -4.61 -0.57 4.77
C ARG A 90 -5.59 -0.93 3.66
N ASP A 91 -6.18 -2.12 3.78
CA ASP A 91 -7.32 -2.58 2.99
C ASP A 91 -8.58 -2.13 3.69
N ASP A 92 -9.53 -1.59 2.95
CA ASP A 92 -10.69 -0.86 3.44
C ASP A 92 -10.36 0.34 4.36
N PHE A 93 -11.10 1.42 4.21
CA PHE A 93 -10.85 2.62 4.99
C PHE A 93 -11.42 2.43 6.40
N TRP A 94 -10.70 2.93 7.42
CA TRP A 94 -11.16 2.85 8.81
C TRP A 94 -12.45 3.65 9.04
N ASP A 95 -13.36 3.11 9.82
CA ASP A 95 -14.63 3.74 10.15
C ASP A 95 -14.45 4.99 11.01
N ASN A 96 -13.40 5.01 11.82
CA ASN A 96 -13.04 6.16 12.63
C ASN A 96 -11.56 6.09 13.09
N PHE A 97 -11.06 7.24 13.54
CA PHE A 97 -9.67 7.34 14.02
C PHE A 97 -9.41 6.49 15.28
N ALA A 98 -10.43 6.25 16.11
CA ALA A 98 -10.30 5.40 17.29
C ALA A 98 -10.04 3.93 16.90
N ASP A 99 -10.62 3.46 15.81
CA ASP A 99 -10.38 2.12 15.26
C ASP A 99 -8.92 1.95 14.78
N LEU A 100 -8.39 2.97 14.10
CA LEU A 100 -6.97 2.99 13.73
C LEU A 100 -6.04 2.98 14.95
N MET A 101 -6.36 3.74 15.98
CA MET A 101 -5.53 3.82 17.19
C MET A 101 -5.65 2.58 18.07
N GLY A 102 -6.82 1.94 18.07
CA GLY A 102 -7.07 0.71 18.83
C GLY A 102 -6.48 -0.54 18.18
N GLU A 103 -6.58 -0.64 16.86
CA GLU A 103 -6.16 -1.82 16.09
C GLU A 103 -5.41 -1.45 14.80
N PRO A 104 -4.20 -0.88 14.91
CA PRO A 104 -3.45 -0.41 13.73
C PRO A 104 -3.04 -1.54 12.78
N GLU A 105 -2.97 -2.78 13.28
CA GLU A 105 -2.58 -3.96 12.47
C GLU A 105 -3.76 -4.63 11.76
N HIS A 106 -5.00 -4.18 12.02
CA HIS A 106 -6.18 -4.77 11.41
C HIS A 106 -6.30 -4.35 9.94
N ASP A 107 -6.40 -5.31 9.03
CA ASP A 107 -6.47 -5.13 7.57
C ASP A 107 -5.32 -4.25 7.00
N ALA A 108 -4.15 -4.35 7.62
CA ALA A 108 -3.00 -3.51 7.31
C ALA A 108 -1.75 -4.30 6.99
N GLY A 109 -0.83 -3.64 6.29
CA GLY A 109 0.52 -4.11 6.05
C GLY A 109 1.51 -2.96 6.08
N TYR A 110 2.77 -3.27 6.26
CA TYR A 110 3.83 -2.26 6.20
C TYR A 110 5.12 -2.79 5.56
N VAL A 111 5.85 -1.86 5.00
CA VAL A 111 7.22 -2.03 4.53
C VAL A 111 8.08 -1.02 5.26
N LEU A 112 9.24 -1.45 5.73
CA LEU A 112 10.30 -0.60 6.22
C LEU A 112 11.60 -1.05 5.59
N GLY A 113 12.31 -0.11 4.97
CA GLY A 113 13.58 -0.42 4.33
C GLY A 113 14.62 0.66 4.50
N PHE A 114 15.85 0.28 4.28
CA PHE A 114 16.97 1.22 4.16
C PHE A 114 17.93 0.80 3.07
N GLN A 115 18.65 1.78 2.54
CA GLN A 115 19.77 1.56 1.62
C GLN A 115 20.97 2.37 2.08
N LYS A 116 22.15 1.84 1.83
CA LYS A 116 23.43 2.51 2.04
C LYS A 116 24.29 2.31 0.80
N ALA A 117 24.65 3.40 0.14
CA ALA A 117 25.61 3.42 -0.94
C ALA A 117 26.94 4.01 -0.47
N TRP A 118 28.06 3.48 -0.98
CA TRP A 118 29.41 3.98 -0.72
C TRP A 118 30.35 3.59 -1.86
N GLU A 119 31.45 4.29 -1.98
CA GLU A 119 32.53 3.99 -2.93
C GLU A 119 33.72 3.43 -2.16
N PRO A 120 33.97 2.11 -2.18
CA PRO A 120 35.16 1.53 -1.55
C PRO A 120 36.43 1.86 -2.30
N ASP A 121 36.38 1.95 -3.65
CA ASP A 121 37.48 2.23 -4.57
C ASP A 121 36.98 3.13 -5.70
N ALA A 122 37.88 3.87 -6.35
CA ALA A 122 37.54 4.72 -7.48
C ALA A 122 36.88 3.91 -8.61
N GLY A 123 35.71 4.35 -9.07
CA GLY A 123 34.94 3.71 -10.12
C GLY A 123 34.13 2.47 -9.69
N ARG A 124 34.06 2.19 -8.39
CA ARG A 124 33.23 1.10 -7.84
C ARG A 124 32.25 1.61 -6.83
N VAL A 125 30.98 1.40 -7.05
CA VAL A 125 29.90 1.73 -6.10
C VAL A 125 29.35 0.44 -5.50
N MET A 126 29.26 0.39 -4.19
CA MET A 126 28.58 -0.66 -3.43
C MET A 126 27.28 -0.14 -2.88
N ARG A 127 26.25 -1.00 -2.85
CA ARG A 127 24.97 -0.70 -2.23
C ARG A 127 24.52 -1.87 -1.36
N LEU A 128 24.21 -1.59 -0.10
CA LEU A 128 23.52 -2.49 0.81
C LEU A 128 22.06 -2.08 0.87
N THR A 129 21.15 -3.02 0.71
CA THR A 129 19.71 -2.83 0.89
C THR A 129 19.20 -3.83 1.91
N ALA A 130 18.40 -3.37 2.87
CA ALA A 130 17.63 -4.26 3.75
C ALA A 130 16.19 -3.78 3.83
N GLU A 131 15.25 -4.71 3.77
CA GLU A 131 13.82 -4.43 3.78
C GLU A 131 13.09 -5.48 4.62
N VAL A 132 12.18 -5.01 5.45
CA VAL A 132 11.22 -5.85 6.19
C VAL A 132 9.83 -5.52 5.71
N LEU A 133 9.06 -6.55 5.45
CA LEU A 133 7.69 -6.46 5.02
C LEU A 133 6.81 -7.33 5.89
N ASN A 134 5.66 -6.80 6.33
CA ASN A 134 4.68 -7.54 7.08
C ASN A 134 3.27 -7.22 6.57
N ALA A 135 2.55 -8.26 6.15
CA ALA A 135 1.14 -8.21 5.79
C ALA A 135 0.36 -9.34 6.50
N ARG A 136 0.85 -9.79 7.65
CA ARG A 136 0.20 -10.83 8.45
C ARG A 136 -1.08 -10.30 9.06
N LYS A 137 -2.07 -11.18 9.17
CA LYS A 137 -3.28 -10.91 9.94
C LYS A 137 -2.95 -10.66 11.40
N SER A 138 -3.66 -9.72 12.03
CA SER A 138 -3.51 -9.44 13.46
C SER A 138 -3.89 -10.66 14.30
N GLN A 139 -3.44 -10.69 15.56
CA GLN A 139 -3.79 -11.76 16.49
C GLN A 139 -5.28 -11.74 16.89
N ILE A 140 -5.94 -10.61 16.72
CA ILE A 140 -7.36 -10.39 17.06
C ILE A 140 -8.30 -11.00 15.99
N ARG A 141 -7.78 -11.56 14.90
CA ARG A 141 -8.57 -12.20 13.82
C ARG A 141 -9.60 -13.23 14.29
N GLU A 142 -9.38 -13.84 15.45
CA GLU A 142 -10.30 -14.81 16.03
C GLU A 142 -11.57 -14.15 16.58
N LEU A 143 -11.48 -12.88 16.96
CA LEU A 143 -12.59 -12.09 17.51
C LEU A 143 -13.23 -11.18 16.45
N ARG A 144 -12.45 -10.73 15.48
CA ARG A 144 -12.90 -9.88 14.39
C ARG A 144 -12.40 -10.45 13.06
N PHE A 145 -13.30 -10.64 12.11
CA PHE A 145 -12.93 -11.12 10.79
C PHE A 145 -11.95 -10.16 10.14
N GLN A 146 -10.87 -10.70 9.59
CA GLN A 146 -9.86 -9.97 8.83
C GLN A 146 -9.61 -10.68 7.50
N SER A 147 -9.71 -9.94 6.39
CA SER A 147 -9.34 -10.43 5.07
C SER A 147 -7.81 -10.50 4.93
N ASP A 148 -7.34 -11.18 3.90
CA ASP A 148 -5.95 -11.03 3.51
C ASP A 148 -5.78 -9.69 2.77
N LEU A 149 -4.71 -8.96 3.05
CA LEU A 149 -4.37 -7.76 2.31
C LEU A 149 -4.38 -8.10 0.79
N TYR A 150 -4.97 -7.23 -0.03
CA TYR A 150 -5.17 -7.41 -1.48
C TYR A 150 -6.24 -8.42 -1.89
N TRP A 151 -6.95 -9.06 -0.98
CA TRP A 151 -8.06 -9.94 -1.31
C TRP A 151 -9.40 -9.35 -0.85
N HIS A 152 -10.42 -9.48 -1.69
CA HIS A 152 -11.75 -9.01 -1.37
C HIS A 152 -12.80 -10.01 -1.84
N GLY A 153 -13.84 -10.24 -1.02
CA GLY A 153 -14.86 -11.27 -1.26
C GLY A 153 -15.59 -11.15 -2.60
N LYS A 154 -15.80 -9.93 -3.08
CA LYS A 154 -16.47 -9.65 -4.36
C LYS A 154 -15.47 -9.53 -5.53
N VAL A 155 -14.25 -9.06 -5.27
CA VAL A 155 -13.16 -8.98 -6.25
C VAL A 155 -12.17 -10.10 -6.01
N ARG A 156 -12.63 -11.34 -6.16
CA ARG A 156 -11.90 -12.57 -5.79
C ARG A 156 -10.51 -12.75 -6.41
N GLN A 157 -10.22 -12.08 -7.51
CA GLN A 157 -8.88 -12.10 -8.11
C GLN A 157 -7.88 -11.22 -7.33
N GLY A 158 -8.36 -10.45 -6.35
CA GLY A 158 -7.56 -9.59 -5.53
C GLY A 158 -6.87 -8.47 -6.32
N HIS A 159 -5.87 -7.86 -5.71
CA HIS A 159 -5.07 -6.79 -6.30
C HIS A 159 -4.05 -7.36 -7.31
N THR A 160 -4.54 -7.82 -8.46
CA THR A 160 -3.73 -8.47 -9.49
C THR A 160 -4.02 -7.90 -10.88
N ASN A 161 -3.06 -8.05 -11.79
CA ASN A 161 -3.23 -7.85 -13.22
C ASN A 161 -2.72 -9.07 -13.98
N ARG A 162 -3.57 -9.70 -14.80
CA ARG A 162 -3.24 -10.91 -15.59
C ARG A 162 -2.57 -12.02 -14.75
N GLY A 163 -3.02 -12.19 -13.49
CA GLY A 163 -2.46 -13.18 -12.57
C GLY A 163 -1.20 -12.73 -11.81
N GLN A 164 -0.66 -11.56 -12.10
CA GLN A 164 0.46 -10.98 -11.35
C GLN A 164 -0.05 -10.08 -10.24
N ILE A 165 0.52 -10.20 -9.05
CA ILE A 165 0.22 -9.32 -7.91
C ILE A 165 0.73 -7.91 -8.23
N LEU A 166 -0.13 -6.90 -8.02
CA LEU A 166 0.20 -5.49 -8.17
C LEU A 166 0.66 -4.93 -6.82
N GLY A 167 1.80 -5.36 -6.33
CA GLY A 167 2.32 -4.92 -5.04
C GLY A 167 3.25 -5.96 -4.44
N SER A 168 3.27 -6.02 -3.11
CA SER A 168 4.16 -6.93 -2.40
C SER A 168 3.87 -8.40 -2.67
N PRO A 169 4.89 -9.24 -2.90
CA PRO A 169 4.73 -10.67 -3.14
C PRO A 169 4.19 -11.45 -1.92
N THR A 170 4.26 -10.87 -0.71
CA THR A 170 3.78 -11.51 0.53
C THR A 170 2.41 -11.01 0.97
N ALA A 171 1.72 -10.26 0.14
CA ALA A 171 0.50 -9.54 0.49
C ALA A 171 -0.71 -10.38 0.91
N TYR A 172 -0.71 -11.66 0.61
CA TYR A 172 -1.77 -12.57 1.08
C TYR A 172 -1.47 -13.13 2.48
N GLY A 173 -1.20 -12.24 3.45
CA GLY A 173 -1.01 -12.61 4.85
C GLY A 173 0.40 -13.07 5.22
N GLY A 174 1.40 -12.72 4.42
CA GLY A 174 2.79 -13.11 4.65
C GLY A 174 3.65 -12.02 5.29
N SER A 175 4.90 -12.39 5.58
CA SER A 175 5.98 -11.47 5.92
C SER A 175 7.24 -11.84 5.16
N GLY A 176 8.10 -10.87 4.93
CA GLY A 176 9.34 -11.04 4.21
C GLY A 176 10.47 -10.22 4.81
N LEU A 177 11.67 -10.72 4.61
CA LEU A 177 12.93 -10.02 4.87
C LEU A 177 13.76 -10.11 3.59
N MET A 178 14.27 -8.98 3.12
CA MET A 178 15.23 -8.90 2.03
C MET A 178 16.53 -8.30 2.55
N LEU A 179 17.64 -8.90 2.17
CA LEU A 179 18.98 -8.35 2.33
C LEU A 179 19.71 -8.53 1.01
N ALA A 180 20.23 -7.45 0.46
CA ALA A 180 20.94 -7.45 -0.82
C ALA A 180 22.20 -6.59 -0.74
N ILE A 181 23.25 -7.04 -1.42
CA ILE A 181 24.48 -6.28 -1.66
C ILE A 181 24.72 -6.25 -3.16
N ASP A 182 24.74 -5.06 -3.72
CA ASP A 182 25.03 -4.85 -5.13
C ASP A 182 26.40 -4.19 -5.30
N SER A 183 27.11 -4.53 -6.37
CA SER A 183 28.37 -3.92 -6.77
C SER A 183 28.28 -3.47 -8.21
N TYR A 184 28.57 -2.20 -8.44
CA TYR A 184 28.60 -1.58 -9.75
C TYR A 184 30.02 -1.11 -10.05
N SER A 185 30.58 -1.48 -11.20
CA SER A 185 31.85 -1.00 -11.70
C SER A 185 31.66 -0.29 -13.04
N SER A 186 32.32 0.85 -13.25
CA SER A 186 32.39 1.54 -14.52
C SER A 186 33.33 0.81 -15.49
#